data_820a0bcf3549bb065e126f09cb5d256c
#
_entry.id   820a0bcf3549bb065e126f09cb5d256c
#
_cell.length_a   1.000
_cell.length_b   1.000
_cell.length_c   1.000
_cell.angle_alpha   90.00
_cell.angle_beta   90.00
_cell.angle_gamma   90.00
#
_symmetry.space_group_name_H-M   'P 1'
#
loop_
_entity.id
_entity.type
_entity.pdbx_description
1 polymer ?
#
loop_
_entity_poly.entity_id
_entity_poly.type
_entity_poly.pdbx_seq_one_letter_code
_entity_poly.pdbx_strand_id
1 'polypeptide(L)'
;MIIPPHLASFAHCFRALCTAVVVVCMFAVNAAQADYRQSVAVLRIGVVESHPAAANPIKIEAVKNAFSTALGIPVEIIRMRSYAALIDAHASGRIGYAIHSTRSFVATETVCGCVRALRTPVAADGSTGFRSVLVVRDKVTKPISALKVAYSRADSVSGWRIPSQAMDAGSLDRPQLVRAGSIAAVIGLYRSGKVDGFFGWLPDVPDAAGSDTGRLFGGWNHDRMQSADPLRVLWSSQRVPYGPHAVHRSLPDDLVEALGALLDQMPTSAPGLLDIFEPFFAGGYVTPDPQDYRNVAGLVEASSDPEIQAR
;
A
#
# COMPACT_ATOMS: atom_id res chain seq x y z
N MET A 1 30.52 -67.59 28.70
CA MET A 1 29.49 -67.55 27.65
C MET A 1 30.07 -66.73 26.49
N ILE A 2 30.64 -67.43 25.50
CA ILE A 2 31.42 -66.83 24.40
C ILE A 2 30.45 -66.51 23.26
N ILE A 3 30.33 -65.19 22.94
CA ILE A 3 29.50 -64.69 21.83
C ILE A 3 30.21 -65.00 20.52
N PRO A 4 29.60 -65.63 19.52
CA PRO A 4 30.25 -65.96 18.27
C PRO A 4 30.56 -64.73 17.41
N PRO A 5 31.71 -64.66 16.74
CA PRO A 5 32.22 -63.45 16.03
C PRO A 5 31.39 -63.01 14.81
N HIS A 6 30.41 -63.81 14.38
CA HIS A 6 29.58 -63.51 13.19
C HIS A 6 28.50 -62.45 13.43
N LEU A 7 28.09 -62.13 14.67
CA LEU A 7 27.10 -61.13 14.99
C LEU A 7 27.66 -59.71 15.02
N ALA A 8 28.98 -59.54 15.23
CA ALA A 8 29.63 -58.23 15.25
C ALA A 8 29.75 -57.60 13.82
N SER A 9 29.87 -58.45 12.78
CA SER A 9 30.02 -57.98 11.41
C SER A 9 28.74 -57.42 10.81
N PHE A 10 27.57 -57.94 11.21
CA PHE A 10 26.27 -57.46 10.75
C PHE A 10 25.91 -56.06 11.32
N ALA A 11 26.31 -55.78 12.57
CA ALA A 11 26.05 -54.50 13.23
C ALA A 11 26.85 -53.35 12.59
N HIS A 12 28.05 -53.61 12.08
CA HIS A 12 28.88 -52.59 11.41
C HIS A 12 28.38 -52.29 9.98
N CYS A 13 27.92 -53.28 9.23
CA CYS A 13 27.31 -53.05 7.90
C CYS A 13 25.99 -52.28 8.00
N PHE A 14 25.16 -52.56 9.01
CA PHE A 14 23.89 -51.86 9.19
C PHE A 14 24.08 -50.38 9.63
N ARG A 15 25.07 -50.12 10.48
CA ARG A 15 25.46 -48.76 10.87
C ARG A 15 26.03 -47.94 9.71
N ALA A 16 26.88 -48.56 8.87
CA ALA A 16 27.46 -47.90 7.71
C ALA A 16 26.38 -47.60 6.64
N LEU A 17 25.40 -48.47 6.45
CA LEU A 17 24.30 -48.26 5.52
C LEU A 17 23.34 -47.15 5.99
N CYS A 18 23.01 -47.14 7.30
CA CYS A 18 22.17 -46.07 7.86
C CYS A 18 22.83 -44.67 7.82
N THR A 19 24.15 -44.60 8.07
CA THR A 19 24.88 -43.32 7.96
C THR A 19 25.00 -42.85 6.52
N ALA A 20 25.20 -43.75 5.56
CA ALA A 20 25.23 -43.38 4.14
C ALA A 20 23.86 -42.88 3.64
N VAL A 21 22.76 -43.49 4.05
CA VAL A 21 21.39 -43.04 3.70
C VAL A 21 21.07 -41.67 4.32
N VAL A 22 21.46 -41.42 5.59
CA VAL A 22 21.25 -40.13 6.24
C VAL A 22 22.06 -39.01 5.56
N VAL A 23 23.31 -39.30 5.18
CA VAL A 23 24.15 -38.34 4.47
C VAL A 23 23.60 -38.02 3.07
N VAL A 24 23.13 -39.04 2.33
CA VAL A 24 22.48 -38.83 1.03
C VAL A 24 21.17 -38.06 1.14
N CYS A 25 20.38 -38.31 2.20
CA CYS A 25 19.18 -37.49 2.46
C CYS A 25 19.50 -36.05 2.83
N MET A 26 20.59 -35.77 3.56
CA MET A 26 21.01 -34.39 3.86
C MET A 26 21.53 -33.64 2.62
N PHE A 27 22.10 -34.31 1.64
CA PHE A 27 22.48 -33.70 0.36
C PHE A 27 21.30 -33.55 -0.60
N ALA A 28 20.26 -34.37 -0.48
CA ALA A 28 19.06 -34.23 -1.32
C ALA A 28 18.13 -33.07 -0.91
N VAL A 29 18.24 -32.56 0.32
CA VAL A 29 17.45 -31.41 0.79
C VAL A 29 18.03 -30.08 0.27
N ASN A 30 19.25 -30.07 -0.29
CA ASN A 30 19.75 -28.93 -1.08
C ASN A 30 19.32 -28.99 -2.55
N ALA A 31 18.27 -29.76 -2.87
CA ALA A 31 17.71 -29.82 -4.21
C ALA A 31 17.07 -28.46 -4.57
N ALA A 32 17.86 -27.67 -5.30
CA ALA A 32 17.36 -26.73 -6.30
C ALA A 32 16.26 -25.78 -5.81
N GLN A 33 16.57 -24.86 -4.91
CA GLN A 33 15.95 -23.55 -5.04
C GLN A 33 16.42 -23.01 -6.41
N ALA A 34 15.51 -23.08 -7.37
CA ALA A 34 15.77 -22.52 -8.68
C ALA A 34 16.10 -21.05 -8.48
N ASP A 35 17.36 -20.68 -8.70
CA ASP A 35 17.81 -19.31 -8.56
C ASP A 35 17.05 -18.47 -9.60
N TYR A 36 16.15 -17.58 -9.14
CA TYR A 36 15.37 -16.71 -10.03
C TYR A 36 16.25 -15.97 -11.05
N ARG A 37 17.54 -15.79 -10.74
CA ARG A 37 18.52 -15.16 -11.65
C ARG A 37 18.73 -15.93 -12.94
N GLN A 38 18.39 -17.23 -12.97
CA GLN A 38 18.46 -18.06 -14.17
C GLN A 38 17.15 -18.03 -14.97
N SER A 39 16.03 -17.76 -14.31
CA SER A 39 14.69 -17.81 -14.93
C SER A 39 14.12 -16.44 -15.27
N VAL A 40 14.53 -15.38 -14.56
CA VAL A 40 14.04 -14.01 -14.76
C VAL A 40 15.09 -13.16 -15.48
N ALA A 41 14.91 -12.99 -16.78
CA ALA A 41 15.84 -12.19 -17.60
C ALA A 41 15.81 -10.69 -17.24
N VAL A 42 14.66 -10.15 -16.82
CA VAL A 42 14.48 -8.75 -16.45
C VAL A 42 13.25 -8.60 -15.54
N LEU A 43 13.38 -7.85 -14.45
CA LEU A 43 12.25 -7.43 -13.62
C LEU A 43 11.73 -6.09 -14.10
N ARG A 44 10.48 -6.03 -14.55
CA ARG A 44 9.80 -4.78 -14.91
C ARG A 44 8.97 -4.27 -13.75
N ILE A 45 9.29 -3.04 -13.31
CA ILE A 45 8.62 -2.32 -12.22
C ILE A 45 7.73 -1.23 -12.82
N GLY A 46 6.42 -1.28 -12.56
CA GLY A 46 5.47 -0.26 -13.01
C GLY A 46 5.25 0.82 -11.96
N VAL A 47 5.35 2.09 -12.37
CA VAL A 47 5.01 3.25 -11.55
C VAL A 47 4.20 4.25 -12.38
N VAL A 48 3.20 4.90 -11.77
CA VAL A 48 2.47 5.98 -12.48
C VAL A 48 3.32 7.24 -12.56
N GLU A 49 3.20 8.03 -13.63
CA GLU A 49 3.98 9.25 -13.84
C GLU A 49 3.76 10.31 -12.74
N SER A 50 2.61 10.31 -12.09
CA SER A 50 2.31 11.18 -10.94
C SER A 50 3.00 10.74 -9.63
N HIS A 51 3.61 9.55 -9.61
CA HIS A 51 4.35 9.08 -8.43
C HIS A 51 5.70 9.82 -8.33
N PRO A 52 6.11 10.27 -7.13
CA PRO A 52 7.36 11.04 -6.95
C PRO A 52 8.61 10.32 -7.46
N ALA A 53 8.68 8.99 -7.34
CA ALA A 53 9.78 8.20 -7.90
C ALA A 53 9.88 8.30 -9.43
N ALA A 54 8.78 8.59 -10.13
CA ALA A 54 8.73 8.74 -11.58
C ALA A 54 8.97 10.18 -12.07
N ALA A 55 9.03 11.15 -11.16
CA ALA A 55 9.06 12.57 -11.52
C ALA A 55 10.39 13.04 -12.12
N ASN A 56 11.49 12.30 -11.89
CA ASN A 56 12.82 12.71 -12.32
C ASN A 56 13.62 11.52 -12.88
N PRO A 57 14.17 11.61 -14.09
CA PRO A 57 14.99 10.55 -14.70
C PRO A 57 16.18 10.10 -13.82
N ILE A 58 16.84 11.02 -13.11
CA ILE A 58 17.97 10.69 -12.22
C ILE A 58 17.49 9.80 -11.06
N LYS A 59 16.32 10.09 -10.49
CA LYS A 59 15.72 9.28 -9.43
C LYS A 59 15.35 7.88 -9.95
N ILE A 60 14.78 7.79 -11.14
CA ILE A 60 14.46 6.51 -11.80
C ILE A 60 15.71 5.66 -11.95
N GLU A 61 16.80 6.23 -12.48
CA GLU A 61 18.07 5.50 -12.65
C GLU A 61 18.68 5.06 -11.31
N ALA A 62 18.58 5.89 -10.27
CA ALA A 62 19.06 5.54 -8.94
C ALA A 62 18.29 4.31 -8.37
N VAL A 63 16.96 4.31 -8.46
CA VAL A 63 16.12 3.20 -8.03
C VAL A 63 16.41 1.95 -8.86
N LYS A 64 16.43 2.06 -10.18
CA LYS A 64 16.75 0.96 -11.11
C LYS A 64 18.08 0.30 -10.75
N ASN A 65 19.13 1.08 -10.60
CA ASN A 65 20.47 0.58 -10.30
C ASN A 65 20.54 -0.08 -8.93
N ALA A 66 19.88 0.50 -7.90
CA ALA A 66 19.84 -0.07 -6.57
C ALA A 66 19.13 -1.44 -6.57
N PHE A 67 17.97 -1.54 -7.22
CA PHE A 67 17.23 -2.80 -7.34
C PHE A 67 18.03 -3.83 -8.16
N SER A 68 18.61 -3.43 -9.30
CA SER A 68 19.43 -4.34 -10.12
C SER A 68 20.62 -4.89 -9.33
N THR A 69 21.30 -4.04 -8.57
CA THR A 69 22.45 -4.46 -7.74
C THR A 69 22.02 -5.41 -6.62
N ALA A 70 20.94 -5.08 -5.90
CA ALA A 70 20.48 -5.89 -4.79
C ALA A 70 19.93 -7.26 -5.23
N LEU A 71 19.22 -7.31 -6.36
CA LEU A 71 18.62 -8.54 -6.87
C LEU A 71 19.56 -9.36 -7.76
N GLY A 72 20.62 -8.75 -8.30
CA GLY A 72 21.53 -9.42 -9.22
C GLY A 72 20.94 -9.75 -10.59
N ILE A 73 19.85 -9.07 -10.98
CA ILE A 73 19.19 -9.16 -12.30
C ILE A 73 18.94 -7.78 -12.87
N PRO A 74 18.81 -7.65 -14.21
CA PRO A 74 18.39 -6.40 -14.83
C PRO A 74 17.01 -5.94 -14.33
N VAL A 75 16.86 -4.64 -14.06
CA VAL A 75 15.60 -4.02 -13.68
C VAL A 75 15.27 -2.90 -14.67
N GLU A 76 14.01 -2.85 -15.08
CA GLU A 76 13.45 -1.78 -15.91
C GLU A 76 12.31 -1.09 -15.14
N ILE A 77 12.31 0.25 -15.09
CA ILE A 77 11.20 1.02 -14.53
C ILE A 77 10.33 1.54 -15.67
N ILE A 78 9.09 1.08 -15.70
CA ILE A 78 8.11 1.42 -16.73
C ILE A 78 7.18 2.50 -16.18
N ARG A 79 7.25 3.69 -16.75
CA ARG A 79 6.37 4.81 -16.40
C ARG A 79 5.02 4.65 -17.07
N MET A 80 3.97 4.64 -16.26
CA MET A 80 2.58 4.50 -16.71
C MET A 80 1.89 5.87 -16.68
N ARG A 81 1.24 6.24 -17.79
CA ARG A 81 0.53 7.53 -17.90
C ARG A 81 -0.66 7.64 -16.94
N SER A 82 -1.22 6.51 -16.51
CA SER A 82 -2.39 6.46 -15.65
C SER A 82 -2.44 5.18 -14.81
N TYR A 83 -3.25 5.17 -13.76
CA TYR A 83 -3.55 3.95 -13.02
C TYR A 83 -4.26 2.89 -13.89
N ALA A 84 -5.06 3.27 -14.87
CA ALA A 84 -5.66 2.31 -15.80
C ALA A 84 -4.59 1.56 -16.61
N ALA A 85 -3.56 2.28 -17.11
CA ALA A 85 -2.43 1.66 -17.78
C ALA A 85 -1.60 0.76 -16.84
N LEU A 86 -1.44 1.14 -15.58
CA LEU A 86 -0.77 0.31 -14.57
C LEU A 86 -1.54 -0.98 -14.29
N ILE A 87 -2.86 -0.89 -14.11
CA ILE A 87 -3.75 -2.03 -13.89
C ILE A 87 -3.63 -3.02 -15.06
N ASP A 88 -3.78 -2.54 -16.30
CA ASP A 88 -3.70 -3.36 -17.50
C ASP A 88 -2.31 -4.02 -17.68
N ALA A 89 -1.23 -3.28 -17.44
CA ALA A 89 0.13 -3.81 -17.53
C ALA A 89 0.42 -4.86 -16.47
N HIS A 90 -0.07 -4.68 -15.23
CA HIS A 90 0.15 -5.62 -14.14
C HIS A 90 -0.75 -6.85 -14.28
N ALA A 91 -2.03 -6.67 -14.60
CA ALA A 91 -2.95 -7.79 -14.82
C ALA A 91 -2.56 -8.67 -16.02
N SER A 92 -1.94 -8.10 -17.05
CA SER A 92 -1.44 -8.86 -18.21
C SER A 92 -0.03 -9.46 -18.01
N GLY A 93 0.62 -9.25 -16.86
CA GLY A 93 1.97 -9.73 -16.59
C GLY A 93 3.08 -9.02 -17.38
N ARG A 94 2.79 -7.90 -18.05
CA ARG A 94 3.80 -7.08 -18.75
C ARG A 94 4.78 -6.41 -17.77
N ILE A 95 4.35 -6.20 -16.55
CA ILE A 95 5.19 -5.82 -15.41
C ILE A 95 5.01 -6.86 -14.29
N GLY A 96 6.11 -7.17 -13.60
CA GLY A 96 6.10 -8.16 -12.52
C GLY A 96 5.90 -7.54 -11.14
N TYR A 97 6.21 -6.26 -10.99
CA TYR A 97 6.09 -5.52 -9.74
C TYR A 97 5.51 -4.12 -10.01
N ALA A 98 4.66 -3.63 -9.11
CA ALA A 98 4.04 -2.32 -9.24
C ALA A 98 3.84 -1.62 -7.89
N ILE A 99 3.96 -0.28 -7.90
CA ILE A 99 3.54 0.58 -6.80
C ILE A 99 2.10 1.02 -7.08
N HIS A 100 1.18 0.53 -6.28
CA HIS A 100 -0.24 0.79 -6.45
C HIS A 100 -0.76 1.84 -5.47
N SER A 101 -1.81 2.55 -5.87
CA SER A 101 -2.77 3.07 -4.89
C SER A 101 -3.64 1.90 -4.40
N THR A 102 -4.30 2.06 -3.25
CA THR A 102 -5.24 1.06 -2.73
C THR A 102 -6.29 0.68 -3.79
N ARG A 103 -6.85 1.69 -4.47
CA ARG A 103 -7.85 1.48 -5.53
C ARG A 103 -7.30 0.71 -6.72
N SER A 104 -6.12 1.09 -7.22
CA SER A 104 -5.55 0.40 -8.38
C SER A 104 -5.12 -1.03 -8.06
N PHE A 105 -4.69 -1.31 -6.84
CA PHE A 105 -4.41 -2.68 -6.40
C PHE A 105 -5.68 -3.53 -6.38
N VAL A 106 -6.74 -3.04 -5.71
CA VAL A 106 -8.03 -3.73 -5.65
C VAL A 106 -8.59 -3.98 -7.05
N ALA A 107 -8.56 -2.96 -7.91
CA ALA A 107 -9.03 -3.11 -9.30
C ALA A 107 -8.21 -4.15 -10.08
N THR A 108 -6.88 -4.19 -9.91
CA THR A 108 -6.04 -5.21 -10.55
C THR A 108 -6.37 -6.61 -10.04
N GLU A 109 -6.53 -6.77 -8.73
CA GLU A 109 -6.89 -8.06 -8.12
C GLU A 109 -8.27 -8.53 -8.61
N THR A 110 -9.25 -7.62 -8.70
CA THR A 110 -10.59 -7.91 -9.24
C THR A 110 -10.55 -8.35 -10.70
N VAL A 111 -9.70 -7.71 -11.52
CA VAL A 111 -9.59 -8.03 -12.96
C VAL A 111 -8.98 -9.41 -13.20
N CYS A 112 -7.94 -9.79 -12.45
CA CYS A 112 -7.16 -10.98 -12.80
C CYS A 112 -6.97 -12.00 -11.65
N GLY A 113 -7.14 -11.63 -10.38
CA GLY A 113 -6.76 -12.49 -9.26
C GLY A 113 -5.27 -12.87 -9.25
N CYS A 114 -4.45 -12.19 -10.09
CA CYS A 114 -3.10 -12.60 -10.43
C CYS A 114 -2.00 -11.80 -9.72
N VAL A 115 -2.36 -10.87 -8.86
CA VAL A 115 -1.41 -10.07 -8.08
C VAL A 115 -1.51 -10.38 -6.60
N ARG A 116 -0.49 -10.03 -5.83
CA ARG A 116 -0.50 -10.07 -4.36
C ARG A 116 0.19 -8.85 -3.80
N ALA A 117 -0.34 -8.29 -2.71
CA ALA A 117 0.36 -7.25 -1.96
C ALA A 117 1.60 -7.86 -1.30
N LEU A 118 2.74 -7.20 -1.48
CA LEU A 118 4.03 -7.63 -0.93
C LEU A 118 4.36 -6.89 0.35
N ARG A 119 4.29 -5.55 0.30
CA ARG A 119 4.51 -4.65 1.42
C ARG A 119 3.56 -3.46 1.34
N THR A 120 3.16 -2.96 2.51
CA THR A 120 2.47 -1.68 2.66
C THR A 120 3.44 -0.66 3.23
N PRO A 121 3.56 0.54 2.65
CA PRO A 121 4.42 1.57 3.20
C PRO A 121 3.84 2.11 4.51
N VAL A 122 4.75 2.54 5.40
CA VAL A 122 4.44 3.11 6.72
C VAL A 122 4.79 4.59 6.72
N ALA A 123 3.85 5.43 7.11
CA ALA A 123 4.10 6.86 7.26
C ALA A 123 5.01 7.15 8.48
N ALA A 124 5.58 8.35 8.55
CA ALA A 124 6.49 8.74 9.65
C ALA A 124 5.82 8.69 11.04
N ASP A 125 4.49 8.78 11.11
CA ASP A 125 3.71 8.67 12.34
C ASP A 125 3.33 7.22 12.71
N GLY A 126 3.83 6.23 11.95
CA GLY A 126 3.55 4.81 12.14
C GLY A 126 2.24 4.33 11.52
N SER A 127 1.46 5.21 10.87
CA SER A 127 0.24 4.80 10.19
C SER A 127 0.53 3.95 8.94
N THR A 128 -0.35 2.97 8.68
CA THR A 128 -0.32 2.11 7.49
C THR A 128 -1.58 2.27 6.64
N GLY A 129 -2.37 3.29 6.94
CA GLY A 129 -3.63 3.59 6.28
C GLY A 129 -4.22 4.90 6.77
N PHE A 130 -5.43 5.17 6.34
CA PHE A 130 -6.18 6.37 6.70
C PHE A 130 -7.68 6.07 6.86
N ARG A 131 -8.39 7.03 7.45
CA ARG A 131 -9.86 7.06 7.49
C ARG A 131 -10.36 8.33 6.81
N SER A 132 -11.42 8.23 6.03
CA SER A 132 -12.18 9.41 5.60
C SER A 132 -12.97 9.95 6.79
N VAL A 133 -12.99 11.26 6.94
CA VAL A 133 -13.62 11.92 8.10
C VAL A 133 -14.47 13.13 7.68
N LEU A 134 -15.53 13.39 8.45
CA LEU A 134 -16.25 14.67 8.45
C LEU A 134 -15.75 15.48 9.64
N VAL A 135 -15.13 16.62 9.35
CA VAL A 135 -14.56 17.52 10.33
C VAL A 135 -15.39 18.81 10.41
N VAL A 136 -15.65 19.27 11.62
CA VAL A 136 -16.34 20.53 11.91
C VAL A 136 -15.59 21.32 12.98
N ARG A 137 -15.99 22.61 13.20
CA ARG A 137 -15.57 23.34 14.39
C ARG A 137 -16.22 22.72 15.62
N ASP A 138 -15.50 22.69 16.74
CA ASP A 138 -15.99 22.08 17.99
C ASP A 138 -17.31 22.67 18.48
N LYS A 139 -17.51 23.96 18.27
CA LYS A 139 -18.75 24.69 18.63
C LYS A 139 -19.98 24.32 17.81
N VAL A 140 -19.85 23.54 16.74
CA VAL A 140 -20.98 23.13 15.89
C VAL A 140 -21.85 22.11 16.60
N THR A 141 -23.11 22.46 16.88
CA THR A 141 -24.10 21.60 17.56
C THR A 141 -25.22 21.12 16.64
N LYS A 142 -25.25 21.61 15.39
CA LYS A 142 -26.26 21.20 14.40
C LYS A 142 -26.17 19.70 14.07
N PRO A 143 -27.29 19.03 13.75
CA PRO A 143 -27.26 17.69 13.20
C PRO A 143 -26.59 17.70 11.82
N ILE A 144 -25.99 16.57 11.41
CA ILE A 144 -25.23 16.48 10.16
C ILE A 144 -26.06 16.90 8.95
N SER A 145 -27.34 16.54 8.90
CA SER A 145 -28.28 16.89 7.84
C SER A 145 -28.50 18.41 7.66
N ALA A 146 -28.24 19.22 8.70
CA ALA A 146 -28.37 20.67 8.67
C ALA A 146 -27.03 21.39 8.41
N LEU A 147 -25.91 20.67 8.31
CA LEU A 147 -24.59 21.24 8.05
C LEU A 147 -24.39 21.58 6.58
N LYS A 148 -23.64 22.67 6.32
CA LYS A 148 -23.00 22.90 5.03
C LYS A 148 -21.60 22.30 5.07
N VAL A 149 -21.35 21.30 4.21
CA VAL A 149 -20.11 20.53 4.20
C VAL A 149 -19.41 20.66 2.85
N ALA A 150 -18.18 21.14 2.86
CA ALA A 150 -17.36 21.21 1.65
C ALA A 150 -16.72 19.87 1.32
N TYR A 151 -16.63 19.59 0.01
CA TYR A 151 -15.82 18.48 -0.53
C TYR A 151 -14.96 18.96 -1.69
N SER A 152 -13.84 18.27 -1.94
CA SER A 152 -12.87 18.71 -2.94
C SER A 152 -13.32 18.39 -4.37
N ARG A 153 -13.11 17.19 -4.83
CA ARG A 153 -13.39 16.72 -6.19
C ARG A 153 -14.16 15.40 -6.13
N ALA A 154 -14.92 15.10 -7.18
CA ALA A 154 -15.69 13.85 -7.27
C ALA A 154 -14.82 12.58 -7.32
N ASP A 155 -13.59 12.69 -7.82
CA ASP A 155 -12.61 11.58 -7.88
C ASP A 155 -11.80 11.41 -6.58
N SER A 156 -11.94 12.30 -5.60
CA SER A 156 -11.26 12.20 -4.32
C SER A 156 -11.80 11.03 -3.49
N VAL A 157 -10.94 10.07 -3.16
CA VAL A 157 -11.35 8.89 -2.38
C VAL A 157 -11.87 9.29 -1.00
N SER A 158 -11.04 9.94 -0.18
CA SER A 158 -11.40 10.36 1.18
C SER A 158 -12.30 11.59 1.22
N GLY A 159 -12.16 12.51 0.26
CA GLY A 159 -12.92 13.76 0.24
C GLY A 159 -14.31 13.66 -0.36
N TRP A 160 -14.63 12.57 -1.07
CA TRP A 160 -15.93 12.42 -1.72
C TRP A 160 -16.44 10.98 -1.81
N ARG A 161 -15.67 10.05 -2.39
CA ARG A 161 -16.19 8.71 -2.73
C ARG A 161 -16.65 7.94 -1.50
N ILE A 162 -15.80 7.84 -0.49
CA ILE A 162 -16.14 7.16 0.77
C ILE A 162 -17.31 7.84 1.48
N PRO A 163 -17.33 9.19 1.69
CA PRO A 163 -18.49 9.86 2.24
C PRO A 163 -19.77 9.67 1.43
N SER A 164 -19.70 9.73 0.09
CA SER A 164 -20.85 9.55 -0.79
C SER A 164 -21.46 8.16 -0.61
N GLN A 165 -20.64 7.12 -0.61
CA GLN A 165 -21.12 5.75 -0.36
C GLN A 165 -21.72 5.59 1.04
N ALA A 166 -21.13 6.21 2.06
CA ALA A 166 -21.65 6.16 3.42
C ALA A 166 -23.04 6.85 3.51
N MET A 167 -23.23 7.95 2.77
CA MET A 167 -24.53 8.61 2.66
C MET A 167 -25.55 7.74 1.91
N ASP A 168 -25.14 7.11 0.81
CA ASP A 168 -26.01 6.24 0.01
C ASP A 168 -26.40 4.96 0.77
N ALA A 169 -25.51 4.45 1.61
CA ALA A 169 -25.74 3.31 2.49
C ALA A 169 -26.47 3.66 3.80
N GLY A 170 -26.79 4.93 4.05
CA GLY A 170 -27.47 5.39 5.27
C GLY A 170 -26.61 5.34 6.54
N SER A 171 -25.30 5.13 6.44
CA SER A 171 -24.35 5.14 7.57
C SER A 171 -23.79 6.54 7.89
N LEU A 172 -24.11 7.52 7.06
CA LEU A 172 -23.83 8.94 7.24
C LEU A 172 -25.02 9.76 6.77
N ASP A 173 -25.59 10.60 7.64
CA ASP A 173 -26.63 11.55 7.27
C ASP A 173 -26.13 12.48 6.17
N ARG A 174 -26.98 12.80 5.19
CA ARG A 174 -26.63 13.63 4.04
C ARG A 174 -26.67 15.13 4.42
N PRO A 175 -25.53 15.84 4.44
CA PRO A 175 -25.49 17.29 4.68
C PRO A 175 -25.80 18.07 3.41
N GLN A 176 -25.86 19.42 3.53
CA GLN A 176 -25.84 20.30 2.37
C GLN A 176 -24.42 20.36 1.78
N LEU A 177 -24.25 19.82 0.58
CA LEU A 177 -22.94 19.61 -0.05
C LEU A 177 -22.49 20.86 -0.83
N VAL A 178 -21.24 21.28 -0.64
CA VAL A 178 -20.60 22.38 -1.35
C VAL A 178 -19.35 21.88 -2.06
N ARG A 179 -19.39 21.80 -3.40
CA ARG A 179 -18.22 21.40 -4.20
C ARG A 179 -17.22 22.55 -4.25
N ALA A 180 -15.99 22.31 -3.82
CA ALA A 180 -14.92 23.30 -3.82
C ALA A 180 -13.94 23.15 -4.99
N GLY A 181 -13.85 21.97 -5.61
CA GLY A 181 -12.98 21.69 -6.77
C GLY A 181 -11.51 21.42 -6.44
N SER A 182 -11.02 21.85 -5.28
CA SER A 182 -9.67 21.58 -4.79
C SER A 182 -9.61 21.59 -3.28
N ILE A 183 -8.55 20.99 -2.73
CA ILE A 183 -8.26 21.02 -1.29
C ILE A 183 -8.08 22.45 -0.77
N ALA A 184 -7.32 23.27 -1.49
CA ALA A 184 -7.09 24.65 -1.11
C ALA A 184 -8.41 25.46 -1.03
N ALA A 185 -9.34 25.23 -1.97
CA ALA A 185 -10.65 25.86 -1.96
C ALA A 185 -11.53 25.34 -0.79
N VAL A 186 -11.47 24.07 -0.44
CA VAL A 186 -12.13 23.51 0.76
C VAL A 186 -11.68 24.27 2.01
N ILE A 187 -10.37 24.43 2.20
CA ILE A 187 -9.79 25.17 3.32
C ILE A 187 -10.26 26.62 3.31
N GLY A 188 -10.25 27.27 2.15
CA GLY A 188 -10.71 28.66 1.99
C GLY A 188 -12.17 28.85 2.40
N LEU A 189 -13.06 27.95 1.96
CA LEU A 189 -14.48 27.96 2.34
C LEU A 189 -14.67 27.77 3.85
N TYR A 190 -13.94 26.80 4.42
CA TYR A 190 -14.00 26.52 5.85
C TYR A 190 -13.49 27.69 6.70
N ARG A 191 -12.32 28.25 6.37
CA ARG A 191 -11.72 29.40 7.10
C ARG A 191 -12.57 30.64 7.02
N SER A 192 -13.21 30.91 5.89
CA SER A 192 -14.11 32.05 5.71
C SER A 192 -15.49 31.89 6.35
N GLY A 193 -15.77 30.75 7.02
CA GLY A 193 -17.06 30.49 7.64
C GLY A 193 -18.20 30.19 6.66
N LYS A 194 -17.93 30.04 5.37
CA LYS A 194 -18.95 29.74 4.34
C LYS A 194 -19.51 28.32 4.44
N VAL A 195 -18.80 27.42 5.11
CA VAL A 195 -19.22 26.03 5.42
C VAL A 195 -19.01 25.74 6.90
N ASP A 196 -19.84 24.83 7.44
CA ASP A 196 -19.75 24.37 8.82
C ASP A 196 -18.65 23.33 9.03
N GLY A 197 -18.38 22.53 7.98
CA GLY A 197 -17.41 21.46 8.00
C GLY A 197 -16.94 21.06 6.60
N PHE A 198 -16.13 20.01 6.55
CA PHE A 198 -15.61 19.47 5.29
C PHE A 198 -15.25 17.99 5.42
N PHE A 199 -15.22 17.29 4.28
CA PHE A 199 -14.66 15.94 4.20
C PHE A 199 -13.15 15.98 3.95
N GLY A 200 -12.43 15.18 4.74
CA GLY A 200 -10.99 15.00 4.68
C GLY A 200 -10.56 13.59 5.04
N TRP A 201 -9.35 13.46 5.57
CA TRP A 201 -8.84 12.17 6.05
C TRP A 201 -7.90 12.36 7.24
N LEU A 202 -7.79 11.30 8.04
CA LEU A 202 -6.86 11.15 9.15
C LEU A 202 -5.99 9.92 8.95
N PRO A 203 -4.70 9.97 9.30
CA PRO A 203 -3.90 8.78 9.43
C PRO A 203 -4.52 7.82 10.46
N ASP A 204 -4.48 6.52 10.15
CA ASP A 204 -4.89 5.47 11.09
C ASP A 204 -3.67 5.02 11.89
N VAL A 205 -3.34 5.76 12.94
CA VAL A 205 -2.18 5.49 13.78
C VAL A 205 -2.55 4.43 14.81
N PRO A 206 -1.75 3.36 14.97
CA PRO A 206 -1.91 2.42 16.06
C PRO A 206 -1.88 3.16 17.41
N ASP A 207 -2.76 2.79 18.34
CA ASP A 207 -2.84 3.31 19.70
C ASP A 207 -3.21 4.80 19.87
N ALA A 208 -3.60 5.50 18.82
CA ALA A 208 -4.19 6.82 18.93
C ALA A 208 -5.64 6.72 19.47
N ALA A 209 -5.79 6.30 20.70
CA ALA A 209 -7.05 6.40 21.42
C ALA A 209 -7.26 7.87 21.80
N GLY A 210 -8.04 8.57 20.97
CA GLY A 210 -8.42 9.94 21.25
C GLY A 210 -8.43 10.83 20.01
N SER A 211 -9.31 11.79 20.01
CA SER A 211 -9.51 12.82 18.98
C SER A 211 -8.30 13.77 18.88
N ASP A 212 -7.13 13.25 18.50
CA ASP A 212 -5.98 14.13 18.23
C ASP A 212 -6.16 14.79 16.87
N THR A 213 -6.97 15.85 16.87
CA THR A 213 -7.16 16.72 15.72
C THR A 213 -5.87 17.46 15.31
N GLY A 214 -4.81 17.40 16.12
CA GLY A 214 -3.48 17.91 15.78
C GLY A 214 -2.78 17.08 14.68
N ARG A 215 -3.21 15.82 14.46
CA ARG A 215 -2.75 14.95 13.36
C ARG A 215 -3.64 15.03 12.11
N LEU A 216 -4.68 15.85 12.15
CA LEU A 216 -5.51 16.13 10.99
C LEU A 216 -4.60 16.56 9.84
N PHE A 217 -4.60 15.76 8.77
CA PHE A 217 -3.96 16.14 7.53
C PHE A 217 -2.44 15.87 7.42
N GLY A 218 -2.06 14.59 7.41
CA GLY A 218 -0.70 14.16 7.01
C GLY A 218 -0.32 14.58 5.58
N GLY A 219 -0.16 15.82 5.37
CA GLY A 219 0.09 16.50 4.09
C GLY A 219 -0.61 17.88 4.00
N TRP A 220 -1.48 18.17 4.94
CA TRP A 220 -2.04 19.50 5.10
C TRP A 220 -1.27 20.18 6.23
N ASN A 221 -0.37 21.08 5.90
CA ASN A 221 0.37 21.85 6.90
C ASN A 221 -0.56 22.28 8.04
N HIS A 222 -0.31 21.74 9.24
CA HIS A 222 -0.96 22.17 10.48
C HIS A 222 -1.01 23.70 10.60
N ASP A 223 0.06 24.37 10.15
CA ASP A 223 0.15 25.84 10.12
C ASP A 223 -0.86 26.52 9.20
N ARG A 224 -1.38 25.85 8.17
CA ARG A 224 -2.42 26.41 7.29
C ARG A 224 -3.83 26.25 7.85
N MET A 225 -4.01 25.34 8.82
CA MET A 225 -5.29 25.10 9.47
C MET A 225 -5.42 25.78 10.84
N GLN A 226 -4.46 26.59 11.26
CA GLN A 226 -4.55 27.38 12.49
C GLN A 226 -5.81 28.29 12.42
N SER A 227 -6.93 27.66 12.74
CA SER A 227 -8.16 28.32 13.11
C SER A 227 -8.12 28.44 14.64
N ALA A 228 -8.52 29.60 15.15
CA ALA A 228 -8.66 29.81 16.60
C ALA A 228 -9.66 28.86 17.27
N ASP A 229 -10.45 28.13 16.48
CA ASP A 229 -11.45 27.19 16.95
C ASP A 229 -10.96 25.76 16.83
N PRO A 230 -11.03 24.96 17.92
CA PRO A 230 -10.73 23.53 17.90
C PRO A 230 -11.61 22.79 16.88
N LEU A 231 -11.05 21.72 16.32
CA LEU A 231 -11.71 20.86 15.33
C LEU A 231 -12.24 19.61 16.01
N ARG A 232 -13.36 19.07 15.49
CA ARG A 232 -13.96 17.82 15.93
C ARG A 232 -14.36 16.96 14.76
N VAL A 233 -14.08 15.65 14.87
CA VAL A 233 -14.54 14.65 13.92
C VAL A 233 -15.96 14.23 14.30
N LEU A 234 -16.92 14.41 13.37
CA LEU A 234 -18.31 13.98 13.55
C LEU A 234 -18.58 12.59 13.00
N TRP A 235 -17.83 12.19 11.97
CA TRP A 235 -17.97 10.90 11.33
C TRP A 235 -16.60 10.43 10.83
N SER A 236 -16.39 9.12 10.88
CA SER A 236 -15.19 8.45 10.37
C SER A 236 -15.57 7.16 9.65
N SER A 237 -14.94 6.92 8.52
CA SER A 237 -15.07 5.64 7.80
C SER A 237 -14.33 4.52 8.51
N GLN A 238 -14.51 3.29 8.02
CA GLN A 238 -13.54 2.24 8.29
C GLN A 238 -12.16 2.61 7.74
N ARG A 239 -11.12 1.92 8.24
CA ARG A 239 -9.73 2.08 7.78
C ARG A 239 -9.60 1.73 6.31
N VAL A 240 -8.84 2.54 5.59
CA VAL A 240 -8.37 2.28 4.22
C VAL A 240 -6.85 2.12 4.27
N PRO A 241 -6.29 0.96 3.94
CA PRO A 241 -4.84 0.77 3.94
C PRO A 241 -4.18 1.66 2.87
N TYR A 242 -2.91 2.02 3.06
CA TYR A 242 -2.16 2.66 1.98
C TYR A 242 -1.96 1.70 0.81
N GLY A 243 -1.73 2.24 -0.38
CA GLY A 243 -1.52 1.44 -1.57
C GLY A 243 -0.29 0.56 -1.43
N PRO A 244 -0.37 -0.73 -1.78
CA PRO A 244 0.75 -1.64 -1.58
C PRO A 244 1.75 -1.59 -2.73
N HIS A 245 2.98 -1.99 -2.41
CA HIS A 245 3.90 -2.59 -3.35
C HIS A 245 3.40 -4.00 -3.65
N ALA A 246 3.11 -4.31 -4.89
CA ALA A 246 2.49 -5.57 -5.27
C ALA A 246 3.30 -6.31 -6.33
N VAL A 247 3.22 -7.63 -6.32
CA VAL A 247 3.88 -8.51 -7.27
C VAL A 247 2.86 -9.34 -8.04
N HIS A 248 3.18 -9.64 -9.29
CA HIS A 248 2.44 -10.60 -10.08
C HIS A 248 2.75 -12.01 -9.59
N ARG A 249 1.74 -12.87 -9.49
CA ARG A 249 1.87 -14.24 -8.95
C ARG A 249 2.72 -15.18 -9.82
N SER A 250 3.05 -14.76 -11.06
CA SER A 250 3.96 -15.52 -11.92
C SER A 250 5.44 -15.32 -11.58
N LEU A 251 5.79 -14.38 -10.71
CA LEU A 251 7.17 -14.24 -10.28
C LEU A 251 7.58 -15.43 -9.39
N PRO A 252 8.81 -15.92 -9.53
CA PRO A 252 9.36 -16.95 -8.63
C PRO A 252 9.33 -16.52 -7.17
N ASP A 253 9.03 -17.43 -6.26
CA ASP A 253 8.88 -17.12 -4.84
C ASP A 253 10.18 -16.61 -4.21
N ASP A 254 11.34 -17.13 -4.61
CA ASP A 254 12.66 -16.65 -4.17
C ASP A 254 12.94 -15.19 -4.60
N LEU A 255 12.49 -14.78 -5.80
CA LEU A 255 12.55 -13.36 -6.20
C LEU A 255 11.61 -12.50 -5.35
N VAL A 256 10.41 -12.99 -5.06
CA VAL A 256 9.44 -12.26 -4.22
C VAL A 256 9.96 -12.11 -2.79
N GLU A 257 10.60 -13.13 -2.23
CA GLU A 257 11.28 -13.06 -0.93
C GLU A 257 12.43 -12.04 -0.96
N ALA A 258 13.26 -12.05 -1.99
CA ALA A 258 14.35 -11.10 -2.17
C ALA A 258 13.84 -9.65 -2.29
N LEU A 259 12.74 -9.43 -3.02
CA LEU A 259 12.08 -8.12 -3.11
C LEU A 259 11.54 -7.66 -1.75
N GLY A 260 10.90 -8.55 -1.00
CA GLY A 260 10.41 -8.26 0.35
C GLY A 260 11.55 -7.85 1.28
N ALA A 261 12.63 -8.63 1.30
CA ALA A 261 13.82 -8.36 2.10
C ALA A 261 14.49 -7.03 1.73
N LEU A 262 14.56 -6.70 0.43
CA LEU A 262 15.08 -5.43 -0.05
C LEU A 262 14.28 -4.24 0.50
N LEU A 263 12.94 -4.31 0.43
CA LEU A 263 12.07 -3.27 0.96
C LEU A 263 12.21 -3.15 2.48
N ASP A 264 12.21 -4.26 3.21
CA ASP A 264 12.34 -4.28 4.68
C ASP A 264 13.66 -3.68 5.17
N GLN A 265 14.74 -3.86 4.41
CA GLN A 265 16.07 -3.33 4.75
C GLN A 265 16.27 -1.88 4.31
N MET A 266 15.50 -1.39 3.34
CA MET A 266 15.70 -0.07 2.73
C MET A 266 15.74 1.08 3.74
N PRO A 267 14.87 1.15 4.78
CA PRO A 267 14.89 2.22 5.77
C PRO A 267 16.21 2.36 6.52
N THR A 268 16.92 1.26 6.74
CA THR A 268 18.16 1.21 7.52
C THR A 268 19.40 1.19 6.66
N SER A 269 19.40 0.44 5.56
CA SER A 269 20.57 0.26 4.70
C SER A 269 20.69 1.31 3.59
N ALA A 270 19.57 1.92 3.17
CA ALA A 270 19.54 2.88 2.07
C ALA A 270 18.44 3.95 2.27
N PRO A 271 18.45 4.72 3.39
CA PRO A 271 17.39 5.69 3.69
C PRO A 271 17.21 6.74 2.58
N GLY A 272 18.29 7.18 1.94
CA GLY A 272 18.20 8.10 0.79
C GLY A 272 17.51 7.48 -0.44
N LEU A 273 17.53 6.15 -0.59
CA LEU A 273 16.78 5.47 -1.62
C LEU A 273 15.28 5.41 -1.26
N LEU A 274 14.96 5.18 0.02
CA LEU A 274 13.58 5.23 0.52
C LEU A 274 12.97 6.62 0.27
N ASP A 275 13.69 7.70 0.57
CA ASP A 275 13.25 9.08 0.32
C ASP A 275 12.98 9.37 -1.17
N ILE A 276 13.68 8.69 -2.06
CA ILE A 276 13.45 8.79 -3.50
C ILE A 276 12.25 7.95 -3.93
N PHE A 277 12.16 6.74 -3.40
CA PHE A 277 11.20 5.72 -3.83
C PHE A 277 9.83 5.96 -3.20
N GLU A 278 9.79 6.29 -1.90
CA GLU A 278 8.58 6.56 -1.10
C GLU A 278 8.70 7.81 -0.22
N PRO A 279 8.75 9.01 -0.80
CA PRO A 279 9.05 10.24 -0.05
C PRO A 279 7.97 10.62 1.00
N PHE A 280 6.80 10.01 0.95
CA PHE A 280 5.72 10.25 1.92
C PHE A 280 5.64 9.21 3.04
N PHE A 281 6.48 8.15 2.98
CA PHE A 281 6.38 6.99 3.86
C PHE A 281 7.73 6.67 4.52
N ALA A 282 8.21 7.60 5.35
CA ALA A 282 9.52 7.48 6.01
C ALA A 282 9.58 6.39 7.11
N GLY A 283 8.47 5.75 7.46
CA GLY A 283 8.38 4.68 8.47
C GLY A 283 8.77 3.29 7.96
N GLY A 284 9.13 3.17 6.67
CA GLY A 284 9.49 1.89 6.06
C GLY A 284 8.31 1.09 5.56
N TYR A 285 8.30 -0.22 5.82
CA TYR A 285 7.33 -1.14 5.26
C TYR A 285 6.85 -2.17 6.28
N VAL A 286 5.62 -2.66 6.09
CA VAL A 286 5.05 -3.80 6.84
C VAL A 286 4.48 -4.82 5.87
N THR A 287 4.42 -6.08 6.32
CA THR A 287 3.68 -7.11 5.59
C THR A 287 2.19 -6.82 5.72
N PRO A 288 1.46 -6.65 4.60
CA PRO A 288 0.03 -6.38 4.66
C PRO A 288 -0.77 -7.62 5.05
N ASP A 289 -1.89 -7.41 5.75
CA ASP A 289 -2.95 -8.40 5.80
C ASP A 289 -3.76 -8.33 4.48
N PRO A 290 -3.83 -9.41 3.69
CA PRO A 290 -4.65 -9.43 2.48
C PRO A 290 -6.13 -9.10 2.73
N GLN A 291 -6.64 -9.33 3.95
CA GLN A 291 -8.01 -9.01 4.33
C GLN A 291 -8.27 -7.51 4.34
N ASP A 292 -7.27 -6.69 4.69
CA ASP A 292 -7.39 -5.23 4.70
C ASP A 292 -7.86 -4.68 3.35
N TYR A 293 -7.31 -5.20 2.25
CA TYR A 293 -7.70 -4.75 0.90
C TYR A 293 -9.06 -5.30 0.46
N ARG A 294 -9.40 -6.54 0.84
CA ARG A 294 -10.74 -7.10 0.58
C ARG A 294 -11.83 -6.34 1.31
N ASN A 295 -11.59 -5.94 2.55
CA ASN A 295 -12.55 -5.20 3.37
C ASN A 295 -12.90 -3.83 2.78
N VAL A 296 -12.02 -3.22 2.00
CA VAL A 296 -12.24 -1.90 1.40
C VAL A 296 -12.55 -1.96 -0.10
N ALA A 297 -12.60 -3.15 -0.70
CA ALA A 297 -12.86 -3.29 -2.14
C ALA A 297 -14.12 -2.53 -2.56
N GLY A 298 -15.25 -2.77 -1.90
CA GLY A 298 -16.49 -2.07 -2.19
C GLY A 298 -16.43 -0.54 -1.99
N LEU A 299 -15.55 -0.03 -1.10
CA LEU A 299 -15.38 1.41 -0.89
C LEU A 299 -14.56 2.10 -1.98
N VAL A 300 -13.60 1.39 -2.58
CA VAL A 300 -12.67 1.99 -3.54
C VAL A 300 -13.04 1.72 -4.99
N GLU A 301 -13.80 0.65 -5.27
CA GLU A 301 -14.28 0.29 -6.61
C GLU A 301 -15.55 1.03 -7.01
N ALA A 302 -16.51 1.15 -6.09
CA ALA A 302 -17.81 1.72 -6.39
C ALA A 302 -17.72 3.21 -6.71
N SER A 303 -17.57 3.53 -7.95
CA SER A 303 -18.24 4.61 -8.68
C SER A 303 -17.88 4.50 -10.16
N SER A 304 -18.72 3.86 -10.90
CA SER A 304 -18.94 4.17 -12.31
C SER A 304 -19.58 5.56 -12.39
N ASP A 305 -18.80 6.62 -12.12
CA ASP A 305 -19.21 7.96 -12.50
C ASP A 305 -18.99 8.07 -14.01
N PRO A 306 -20.06 8.23 -14.82
CA PRO A 306 -19.95 8.28 -16.30
C PRO A 306 -19.03 9.39 -16.79
N GLU A 307 -18.82 10.46 -16.01
CA GLU A 307 -17.91 11.57 -16.36
C GLU A 307 -16.42 11.16 -16.32
N ILE A 308 -16.05 10.08 -15.64
CA ILE A 308 -14.65 9.62 -15.58
C ILE A 308 -14.31 8.65 -16.72
N GLN A 309 -15.30 8.00 -17.34
CA GLN A 309 -15.11 7.14 -18.50
C GLN A 309 -14.95 7.92 -19.83
N ALA A 310 -15.24 9.21 -19.85
CA ALA A 310 -15.25 10.04 -21.06
C ALA A 310 -14.03 10.98 -21.19
N ARG A 311 -12.93 10.77 -20.42
CA ARG A 311 -11.71 11.58 -20.56
C ARG A 311 -10.46 10.74 -20.70
#